data_f553fcba9617c33879ba6681b1df203c
#
_entry.id   f553fcba9617c33879ba6681b1df203c
#
_cell.length_a   1.000
_cell.length_b   1.000
_cell.length_c   1.000
_cell.angle_alpha   90.00
_cell.angle_beta   90.00
_cell.angle_gamma   90.00
#
_symmetry.space_group_name_H-M   'P 1'
#
loop_
_entity.id
_entity.type
_entity.pdbx_description
1 polymer ?
#
loop_
_entity_poly.entity_id
_entity_poly.type
_entity_poly.pdbx_seq_one_letter_code
_entity_poly.pdbx_strand_id
1 'polypeptide(L)'
;AVGVVAKYGGSITEYEGADKVPGEIIPLIAIPTTAGTGSEVTAFSVITDHKRNYKLTVFSYELIPAYALLDPTLLTSAPASVAAACGVYALIHAEEAYVSLDASPFSEAMSEKAMELIGRSIRTYVADRSNREAVSDMLAGSLFAGMAFFWARLGNIHAMSHPVSAFYNVPHGVANGILFPYVVKYNEEAAFEKYRKIYNDISTEKKSAEEFSKGMLEQAGRELNK
;
A
#
# COMPACT_ATOMS: atom_id res chain seq x y z
N ALA A 1 -17.53 0.41 -4.48
CA ALA A 1 -18.66 -0.53 -4.24
C ALA A 1 -19.99 0.20 -4.04
N VAL A 2 -20.12 1.09 -3.05
CA VAL A 2 -21.40 1.77 -2.74
C VAL A 2 -21.97 2.49 -3.96
N GLY A 3 -21.16 3.27 -4.67
CA GLY A 3 -21.58 4.01 -5.87
C GLY A 3 -22.11 3.13 -7.01
N VAL A 4 -21.55 1.90 -7.15
CA VAL A 4 -22.03 0.91 -8.12
C VAL A 4 -23.43 0.43 -7.77
N VAL A 5 -23.58 -0.12 -6.57
CA VAL A 5 -24.86 -0.69 -6.10
C VAL A 5 -25.95 0.39 -6.02
N ALA A 6 -25.61 1.62 -5.61
CA ALA A 6 -26.56 2.72 -5.55
C ALA A 6 -27.10 3.11 -6.93
N LYS A 7 -26.28 2.98 -8.01
CA LYS A 7 -26.72 3.33 -9.37
C LYS A 7 -27.36 2.17 -10.12
N TYR A 8 -26.79 0.98 -10.00
CA TYR A 8 -27.15 -0.17 -10.83
C TYR A 8 -27.94 -1.24 -10.08
N GLY A 9 -28.01 -1.15 -8.73
CA GLY A 9 -28.73 -2.14 -7.91
C GLY A 9 -27.92 -3.43 -7.71
N GLY A 10 -28.61 -4.50 -7.31
CA GLY A 10 -28.04 -5.82 -7.12
C GLY A 10 -27.10 -5.97 -5.93
N SER A 11 -26.30 -7.02 -5.94
CA SER A 11 -25.24 -7.27 -4.97
C SER A 11 -23.88 -6.91 -5.58
N ILE A 12 -22.97 -6.38 -4.76
CA ILE A 12 -21.60 -6.08 -5.22
C ILE A 12 -20.87 -7.31 -5.74
N THR A 13 -21.27 -8.51 -5.35
CA THR A 13 -20.73 -9.78 -5.84
C THR A 13 -20.99 -10.04 -7.33
N GLU A 14 -22.02 -9.42 -7.88
CA GLU A 14 -22.35 -9.53 -9.31
C GLU A 14 -21.33 -8.77 -10.18
N TYR A 15 -20.63 -7.79 -9.61
CA TYR A 15 -19.60 -6.97 -10.26
C TYR A 15 -18.19 -7.47 -9.98
N GLU A 16 -18.01 -8.65 -9.34
CA GLU A 16 -16.70 -9.22 -9.03
C GLU A 16 -15.87 -9.46 -10.29
N GLY A 17 -14.60 -9.04 -10.26
CA GLY A 17 -13.65 -9.14 -11.36
C GLY A 17 -13.40 -7.80 -12.05
N ALA A 18 -12.92 -7.85 -13.28
CA ALA A 18 -12.57 -6.67 -14.05
C ALA A 18 -13.68 -6.27 -15.02
N ASP A 19 -13.89 -4.95 -15.14
CA ASP A 19 -14.71 -4.29 -16.15
C ASP A 19 -16.18 -4.78 -16.23
N LYS A 20 -16.72 -5.20 -15.10
CA LYS A 20 -18.13 -5.61 -15.00
C LYS A 20 -19.08 -4.49 -14.55
N VAL A 21 -18.56 -3.33 -14.23
CA VAL A 21 -19.38 -2.15 -13.93
C VAL A 21 -19.90 -1.59 -15.27
N PRO A 22 -21.24 -1.41 -15.43
CA PRO A 22 -21.81 -1.12 -16.75
C PRO A 22 -21.47 0.26 -17.32
N GLY A 23 -20.95 1.17 -16.51
CA GLY A 23 -20.57 2.53 -16.90
C GLY A 23 -20.39 3.44 -15.69
N GLU A 24 -20.41 4.74 -15.90
CA GLU A 24 -20.20 5.74 -14.85
C GLU A 24 -21.01 5.43 -13.59
N ILE A 25 -20.40 5.62 -12.43
CA ILE A 25 -21.08 5.52 -11.13
C ILE A 25 -21.57 6.90 -10.64
N ILE A 26 -22.22 6.92 -9.50
CA ILE A 26 -22.53 8.19 -8.81
C ILE A 26 -21.18 8.87 -8.48
N PRO A 27 -21.04 10.20 -8.74
CA PRO A 27 -19.82 10.93 -8.42
C PRO A 27 -19.38 10.68 -6.98
N LEU A 28 -18.14 10.26 -6.80
CA LEU A 28 -17.57 9.89 -5.51
C LEU A 28 -16.52 10.93 -5.09
N ILE A 29 -16.65 11.43 -3.87
CA ILE A 29 -15.61 12.19 -3.18
C ILE A 29 -15.02 11.25 -2.13
N ALA A 30 -13.74 10.95 -2.23
CA ALA A 30 -13.05 10.12 -1.26
C ALA A 30 -12.25 10.97 -0.28
N ILE A 31 -12.45 10.72 1.02
CA ILE A 31 -11.79 11.44 2.11
C ILE A 31 -11.13 10.39 3.00
N PRO A 32 -9.82 10.10 2.82
CA PRO A 32 -9.16 9.07 3.60
C PRO A 32 -9.01 9.48 5.08
N THR A 33 -9.22 8.53 5.97
CA THR A 33 -9.06 8.67 7.41
C THR A 33 -7.87 7.88 7.96
N THR A 34 -7.15 7.19 7.06
CA THR A 34 -5.90 6.48 7.34
C THR A 34 -4.93 6.70 6.18
N ALA A 35 -3.64 6.72 6.46
CA ALA A 35 -2.59 6.80 5.46
C ALA A 35 -2.08 5.37 5.16
N GLY A 36 -2.66 4.71 4.16
CA GLY A 36 -2.31 3.31 3.90
C GLY A 36 -2.79 2.77 2.57
N THR A 37 -4.08 2.89 2.30
CA THR A 37 -4.72 2.15 1.20
C THR A 37 -4.56 2.78 -0.17
N GLY A 38 -4.40 4.11 -0.26
CA GLY A 38 -4.43 4.84 -1.53
C GLY A 38 -5.74 4.66 -2.31
N SER A 39 -6.82 4.24 -1.64
CA SER A 39 -8.10 3.92 -2.29
C SER A 39 -8.78 5.13 -2.92
N GLU A 40 -8.40 6.32 -2.52
CA GLU A 40 -8.90 7.59 -3.04
C GLU A 40 -8.42 7.91 -4.46
N VAL A 41 -7.44 7.18 -4.97
CA VAL A 41 -6.86 7.37 -6.33
C VAL A 41 -6.80 6.08 -7.14
N THR A 42 -7.51 5.04 -6.73
CA THR A 42 -7.45 3.73 -7.39
C THR A 42 -8.81 3.24 -7.88
N ALA A 43 -8.81 2.37 -8.87
CA ALA A 43 -10.00 1.77 -9.48
C ALA A 43 -10.40 0.42 -8.85
N PHE A 44 -9.90 0.13 -7.66
CA PHE A 44 -10.16 -1.14 -6.97
C PHE A 44 -11.13 -0.95 -5.81
N SER A 45 -12.01 -1.93 -5.63
CA SER A 45 -12.81 -2.09 -4.41
C SER A 45 -12.62 -3.51 -3.90
N VAL A 46 -11.86 -3.65 -2.81
CA VAL A 46 -11.56 -4.94 -2.18
C VAL A 46 -12.45 -5.12 -0.95
N ILE A 47 -13.28 -6.16 -0.96
CA ILE A 47 -14.30 -6.39 0.06
C ILE A 47 -14.13 -7.80 0.62
N THR A 48 -14.23 -7.96 1.94
CA THR A 48 -14.21 -9.27 2.55
C THR A 48 -15.58 -9.92 2.40
N ASP A 49 -15.64 -11.00 1.65
CA ASP A 49 -16.81 -11.88 1.61
C ASP A 49 -16.67 -12.95 2.70
N HIS A 50 -17.33 -12.73 3.82
CA HIS A 50 -17.27 -13.63 4.98
C HIS A 50 -17.91 -15.00 4.72
N LYS A 51 -18.81 -15.12 3.72
CA LYS A 51 -19.42 -16.41 3.37
C LYS A 51 -18.43 -17.32 2.65
N ARG A 52 -17.56 -16.73 1.83
CA ARG A 52 -16.56 -17.47 1.05
C ARG A 52 -15.16 -17.44 1.68
N ASN A 53 -14.95 -16.70 2.79
CA ASN A 53 -13.63 -16.38 3.35
C ASN A 53 -12.67 -15.87 2.29
N TYR A 54 -13.14 -14.90 1.52
CA TYR A 54 -12.47 -14.46 0.30
C TYR A 54 -12.41 -12.93 0.21
N LYS A 55 -11.33 -12.39 -0.35
CA LYS A 55 -11.20 -10.96 -0.69
C LYS A 55 -11.73 -10.74 -2.12
N LEU A 56 -13.03 -10.44 -2.20
CA LEU A 56 -13.68 -10.07 -3.45
C LEU A 56 -13.10 -8.76 -3.97
N THR A 57 -12.69 -8.73 -5.23
CA THR A 57 -12.19 -7.52 -5.87
C THR A 57 -13.10 -7.14 -7.04
N VAL A 58 -13.52 -5.88 -7.05
CA VAL A 58 -14.15 -5.24 -8.21
C VAL A 58 -13.14 -4.25 -8.77
N PHE A 59 -12.82 -4.39 -10.04
CA PHE A 59 -11.95 -3.47 -10.78
C PHE A 59 -12.72 -2.83 -11.92
N SER A 60 -12.72 -1.51 -11.98
CA SER A 60 -13.20 -0.73 -13.11
C SER A 60 -12.70 0.70 -12.98
N TYR A 61 -12.31 1.32 -14.08
CA TYR A 61 -11.96 2.76 -14.11
C TYR A 61 -13.10 3.65 -13.64
N GLU A 62 -14.35 3.20 -13.77
CA GLU A 62 -15.53 3.88 -13.26
C GLU A 62 -15.56 4.04 -11.72
N LEU A 63 -14.71 3.27 -10.99
CA LEU A 63 -14.62 3.35 -9.54
C LEU A 63 -13.69 4.45 -9.04
N ILE A 64 -12.89 5.05 -9.94
CA ILE A 64 -11.97 6.13 -9.54
C ILE A 64 -12.79 7.30 -9.00
N PRO A 65 -12.50 7.76 -7.77
CA PRO A 65 -13.17 8.92 -7.21
C PRO A 65 -12.98 10.16 -8.07
N ALA A 66 -14.03 10.95 -8.23
CA ALA A 66 -13.96 12.23 -8.94
C ALA A 66 -13.07 13.25 -8.21
N TYR A 67 -13.05 13.16 -6.87
CA TYR A 67 -12.23 14.01 -6.02
C TYR A 67 -11.64 13.18 -4.87
N ALA A 68 -10.34 13.40 -4.58
CA ALA A 68 -9.67 12.95 -3.37
C ALA A 68 -9.41 14.18 -2.48
N LEU A 69 -10.06 14.24 -1.32
CA LEU A 69 -9.87 15.32 -0.36
C LEU A 69 -8.96 14.83 0.78
N LEU A 70 -7.74 15.35 0.81
CA LEU A 70 -6.72 14.97 1.78
C LEU A 70 -6.73 15.95 2.97
N ASP A 71 -7.36 15.55 4.06
CA ASP A 71 -7.37 16.33 5.32
C ASP A 71 -6.54 15.60 6.38
N PRO A 72 -5.32 16.08 6.69
CA PRO A 72 -4.47 15.47 7.71
C PRO A 72 -5.11 15.41 9.11
N THR A 73 -6.05 16.30 9.42
CA THR A 73 -6.69 16.35 10.73
C THR A 73 -7.53 15.10 11.03
N LEU A 74 -8.02 14.42 10.00
CA LEU A 74 -8.82 13.20 10.14
C LEU A 74 -8.03 11.96 10.57
N LEU A 75 -6.69 12.03 10.50
CA LEU A 75 -5.81 10.93 10.89
C LEU A 75 -5.39 11.00 12.37
N THR A 76 -5.63 12.14 13.03
CA THR A 76 -5.14 12.40 14.39
C THR A 76 -5.73 11.49 15.45
N SER A 77 -6.95 10.99 15.24
CA SER A 77 -7.65 10.10 16.16
C SER A 77 -7.33 8.61 15.96
N ALA A 78 -6.54 8.25 14.95
CA ALA A 78 -6.20 6.87 14.67
C ALA A 78 -5.36 6.26 15.82
N PRO A 79 -5.67 5.03 16.29
CA PRO A 79 -4.79 4.33 17.24
C PRO A 79 -3.40 4.12 16.66
N ALA A 80 -2.35 4.11 17.52
CA ALA A 80 -0.96 3.92 17.08
C ALA A 80 -0.76 2.62 16.29
N SER A 81 -1.45 1.54 16.67
CA SER A 81 -1.40 0.26 15.95
C SER A 81 -1.98 0.34 14.54
N VAL A 82 -3.06 1.11 14.36
CA VAL A 82 -3.64 1.36 13.04
C VAL A 82 -2.72 2.25 12.21
N ALA A 83 -2.18 3.32 12.81
CA ALA A 83 -1.23 4.21 12.16
C ALA A 83 0.02 3.44 11.65
N ALA A 84 0.57 2.56 12.49
CA ALA A 84 1.72 1.72 12.13
C ALA A 84 1.39 0.74 11.00
N ALA A 85 0.30 -0.03 11.14
CA ALA A 85 -0.11 -1.01 10.15
C ALA A 85 -0.41 -0.37 8.79
N CYS A 86 -1.13 0.76 8.78
CA CYS A 86 -1.45 1.49 7.55
C CYS A 86 -0.19 2.13 6.93
N GLY A 87 0.71 2.69 7.74
CA GLY A 87 1.94 3.30 7.25
C GLY A 87 2.88 2.28 6.60
N VAL A 88 3.06 1.11 7.23
CA VAL A 88 3.82 0.00 6.64
C VAL A 88 3.13 -0.50 5.37
N TYR A 89 1.82 -0.57 5.35
CA TYR A 89 1.04 -0.94 4.17
C TYR A 89 1.28 0.01 2.99
N ALA A 90 1.26 1.32 3.23
CA ALA A 90 1.57 2.30 2.19
C ALA A 90 3.01 2.17 1.66
N LEU A 91 3.98 1.88 2.55
CA LEU A 91 5.36 1.64 2.16
C LEU A 91 5.48 0.43 1.22
N ILE A 92 4.79 -0.66 1.56
CA ILE A 92 4.80 -1.89 0.76
C ILE A 92 4.11 -1.68 -0.60
N HIS A 93 3.04 -0.88 -0.67
CA HIS A 93 2.46 -0.48 -1.95
C HIS A 93 3.49 0.20 -2.87
N ALA A 94 4.22 1.17 -2.32
CA ALA A 94 5.24 1.89 -3.07
C ALA A 94 6.39 0.97 -3.49
N GLU A 95 6.85 0.10 -2.59
CA GLU A 95 7.93 -0.84 -2.85
C GLU A 95 7.56 -1.86 -3.93
N GLU A 96 6.42 -2.57 -3.78
CA GLU A 96 6.00 -3.55 -4.79
C GLU A 96 5.75 -2.91 -6.16
N ALA A 97 5.17 -1.71 -6.20
CA ALA A 97 5.01 -0.96 -7.44
C ALA A 97 6.37 -0.59 -8.08
N TYR A 98 7.36 -0.25 -7.26
CA TYR A 98 8.70 0.12 -7.75
C TYR A 98 9.45 -1.06 -8.37
N VAL A 99 9.37 -2.23 -7.74
CA VAL A 99 10.07 -3.44 -8.25
C VAL A 99 9.24 -4.24 -9.25
N SER A 100 8.01 -3.83 -9.52
CA SER A 100 7.11 -4.50 -10.47
C SER A 100 7.71 -4.59 -11.87
N LEU A 101 7.37 -5.67 -12.59
CA LEU A 101 7.70 -5.80 -14.01
C LEU A 101 6.88 -4.84 -14.89
N ASP A 102 5.72 -4.36 -14.40
CA ASP A 102 4.88 -3.36 -15.06
C ASP A 102 5.26 -1.92 -14.66
N ALA A 103 6.37 -1.73 -13.93
CA ALA A 103 6.83 -0.41 -13.52
C ALA A 103 7.17 0.46 -14.76
N SER A 104 6.83 1.74 -14.65
CA SER A 104 7.11 2.76 -15.65
C SER A 104 7.80 3.95 -15.01
N PRO A 105 8.43 4.85 -15.77
CA PRO A 105 9.03 6.06 -15.19
C PRO A 105 8.06 6.88 -14.34
N PHE A 106 6.78 6.88 -14.69
CA PHE A 106 5.74 7.55 -13.90
C PHE A 106 5.53 6.85 -12.55
N SER A 107 5.27 5.55 -12.56
CA SER A 107 5.03 4.79 -11.32
C SER A 107 6.27 4.73 -10.43
N GLU A 108 7.46 4.65 -11.01
CA GLU A 108 8.73 4.71 -10.28
C GLU A 108 8.90 6.05 -9.56
N ALA A 109 8.67 7.17 -10.23
CA ALA A 109 8.74 8.50 -9.62
C ALA A 109 7.74 8.66 -8.46
N MET A 110 6.50 8.14 -8.61
CA MET A 110 5.49 8.15 -7.54
C MET A 110 5.91 7.26 -6.38
N SER A 111 6.44 6.07 -6.65
CA SER A 111 6.96 5.15 -5.63
C SER A 111 8.11 5.76 -4.83
N GLU A 112 9.08 6.34 -5.50
CA GLU A 112 10.22 7.00 -4.85
C GLU A 112 9.76 8.14 -3.94
N LYS A 113 8.85 8.98 -4.42
CA LYS A 113 8.31 10.08 -3.60
C LYS A 113 7.49 9.57 -2.43
N ALA A 114 6.72 8.50 -2.60
CA ALA A 114 6.00 7.85 -1.52
C ALA A 114 6.96 7.31 -0.44
N MET A 115 7.99 6.57 -0.86
CA MET A 115 8.99 6.00 0.07
C MET A 115 9.77 7.07 0.82
N GLU A 116 10.17 8.15 0.17
CA GLU A 116 10.82 9.30 0.81
C GLU A 116 9.94 9.88 1.93
N LEU A 117 8.66 10.20 1.62
CA LEU A 117 7.74 10.82 2.58
C LEU A 117 7.42 9.89 3.74
N ILE A 118 7.10 8.63 3.45
CA ILE A 118 6.78 7.63 4.46
C ILE A 118 8.00 7.32 5.32
N GLY A 119 9.16 7.10 4.70
CA GLY A 119 10.40 6.73 5.39
C GLY A 119 10.83 7.76 6.43
N ARG A 120 10.74 9.05 6.10
CA ARG A 120 11.11 10.13 7.04
C ARG A 120 10.07 10.34 8.14
N SER A 121 8.79 10.06 7.91
CA SER A 121 7.69 10.50 8.77
C SER A 121 6.99 9.39 9.56
N ILE A 122 7.06 8.13 9.14
CA ILE A 122 6.29 7.03 9.76
C ILE A 122 6.55 6.88 11.25
N ARG A 123 7.80 6.98 11.72
CA ARG A 123 8.15 6.83 13.13
C ARG A 123 7.55 7.95 13.98
N THR A 124 7.67 9.19 13.50
CA THR A 124 7.08 10.38 14.15
C THR A 124 5.56 10.28 14.15
N TYR A 125 4.95 9.93 13.02
CA TYR A 125 3.51 9.75 12.91
C TYR A 125 2.96 8.69 13.88
N VAL A 126 3.61 7.53 13.99
CA VAL A 126 3.18 6.48 14.91
C VAL A 126 3.36 6.89 16.37
N ALA A 127 4.40 7.65 16.70
CA ALA A 127 4.62 8.16 18.06
C ALA A 127 3.66 9.31 18.41
N ASP A 128 3.44 10.24 17.48
CA ASP A 128 2.63 11.45 17.68
C ASP A 128 1.81 11.81 16.45
N ARG A 129 0.50 11.46 16.45
CA ARG A 129 -0.47 11.80 15.39
C ARG A 129 -0.89 13.27 15.40
N SER A 130 -0.47 14.07 16.37
CA SER A 130 -0.68 15.52 16.38
C SER A 130 0.38 16.29 15.59
N ASN A 131 1.49 15.66 15.24
CA ASN A 131 2.53 16.24 14.42
C ASN A 131 2.04 16.42 12.97
N ARG A 132 1.65 17.64 12.64
CA ARG A 132 1.01 17.98 11.36
C ARG A 132 1.88 17.66 10.14
N GLU A 133 3.18 17.87 10.24
CA GLU A 133 4.11 17.59 9.13
C GLU A 133 4.15 16.09 8.87
N ALA A 134 4.39 15.29 9.90
CA ALA A 134 4.45 13.84 9.77
C ALA A 134 3.13 13.24 9.26
N VAL A 135 1.98 13.73 9.75
CA VAL A 135 0.67 13.28 9.27
C VAL A 135 0.44 13.66 7.82
N SER A 136 0.82 14.87 7.41
CA SER A 136 0.69 15.32 6.01
C SER A 136 1.57 14.53 5.07
N ASP A 137 2.81 14.25 5.47
CA ASP A 137 3.73 13.41 4.71
C ASP A 137 3.21 11.98 4.54
N MET A 138 2.69 11.38 5.62
CA MET A 138 2.13 10.03 5.56
C MET A 138 0.91 9.97 4.63
N LEU A 139 0.04 10.98 4.69
CA LEU A 139 -1.15 11.03 3.84
C LEU A 139 -0.77 11.22 2.37
N ALA A 140 0.16 12.14 2.07
CA ALA A 140 0.68 12.34 0.72
C ALA A 140 1.46 11.11 0.22
N GLY A 141 2.28 10.49 1.07
CA GLY A 141 3.00 9.27 0.74
C GLY A 141 2.05 8.11 0.40
N SER A 142 0.96 7.94 1.16
CA SER A 142 -0.08 6.95 0.86
C SER A 142 -0.77 7.23 -0.49
N LEU A 143 -1.05 8.49 -0.80
CA LEU A 143 -1.61 8.89 -2.10
C LEU A 143 -0.66 8.53 -3.25
N PHE A 144 0.62 8.91 -3.15
CA PHE A 144 1.60 8.61 -4.20
C PHE A 144 1.82 7.10 -4.36
N ALA A 145 1.85 6.34 -3.26
CA ALA A 145 1.88 4.88 -3.31
C ALA A 145 0.64 4.30 -4.02
N GLY A 146 -0.53 4.87 -3.76
CA GLY A 146 -1.78 4.55 -4.45
C GLY A 146 -1.69 4.76 -5.97
N MET A 147 -1.19 5.92 -6.39
CA MET A 147 -0.96 6.22 -7.81
C MET A 147 0.05 5.25 -8.44
N ALA A 148 1.13 4.95 -7.72
CA ALA A 148 2.16 4.05 -8.22
C ALA A 148 1.64 2.64 -8.48
N PHE A 149 1.04 1.99 -7.47
CA PHE A 149 0.58 0.62 -7.63
C PHE A 149 -0.63 0.48 -8.54
N PHE A 150 -1.43 1.52 -8.67
CA PHE A 150 -2.54 1.51 -9.61
C PHE A 150 -2.06 1.26 -11.05
N TRP A 151 -0.93 1.84 -11.43
CA TRP A 151 -0.35 1.68 -12.77
C TRP A 151 0.62 0.51 -12.87
N ALA A 152 1.45 0.27 -11.85
CA ALA A 152 2.48 -0.76 -11.86
C ALA A 152 2.04 -2.11 -11.29
N ARG A 153 0.82 -2.21 -10.72
CA ARG A 153 0.33 -3.39 -10.03
C ARG A 153 1.06 -3.66 -8.71
N LEU A 154 0.77 -4.81 -8.12
CA LEU A 154 1.32 -5.29 -6.86
C LEU A 154 2.00 -6.65 -7.08
N GLY A 155 2.72 -7.12 -6.08
CA GLY A 155 3.55 -8.32 -6.17
C GLY A 155 3.15 -9.45 -5.23
N ASN A 156 4.15 -10.23 -4.85
CA ASN A 156 3.99 -11.45 -4.07
C ASN A 156 3.51 -11.21 -2.64
N ILE A 157 3.85 -10.06 -2.03
CA ILE A 157 3.39 -9.74 -0.68
C ILE A 157 1.87 -9.68 -0.66
N HIS A 158 1.27 -8.93 -1.57
CA HIS A 158 -0.20 -8.82 -1.66
C HIS A 158 -0.86 -10.13 -2.09
N ALA A 159 -0.25 -10.87 -3.02
CA ALA A 159 -0.77 -12.15 -3.45
C ALA A 159 -0.88 -13.15 -2.28
N MET A 160 0.08 -13.15 -1.36
CA MET A 160 0.09 -14.01 -0.18
C MET A 160 -0.72 -13.45 1.00
N SER A 161 -0.72 -12.14 1.21
CA SER A 161 -1.41 -11.52 2.36
C SER A 161 -2.94 -11.51 2.23
N HIS A 162 -3.48 -11.47 1.01
CA HIS A 162 -4.93 -11.53 0.80
C HIS A 162 -5.57 -12.79 1.39
N PRO A 163 -5.11 -14.02 1.07
CA PRO A 163 -5.65 -15.23 1.71
C PRO A 163 -5.38 -15.26 3.20
N VAL A 164 -4.20 -14.85 3.69
CA VAL A 164 -3.92 -14.79 5.14
C VAL A 164 -4.93 -13.90 5.85
N SER A 165 -5.19 -12.71 5.32
CA SER A 165 -6.19 -11.81 5.89
C SER A 165 -7.62 -12.37 5.80
N ALA A 166 -7.98 -13.06 4.72
CA ALA A 166 -9.31 -13.58 4.52
C ALA A 166 -9.62 -14.78 5.43
N PHE A 167 -8.68 -15.73 5.55
CA PHE A 167 -8.87 -16.96 6.31
C PHE A 167 -8.65 -16.78 7.82
N TYR A 168 -7.68 -15.97 8.22
CA TYR A 168 -7.24 -15.85 9.61
C TYR A 168 -7.63 -14.53 10.26
N ASN A 169 -8.35 -13.66 9.53
CA ASN A 169 -8.77 -12.33 10.00
C ASN A 169 -7.60 -11.46 10.52
N VAL A 170 -6.39 -11.67 9.98
CA VAL A 170 -5.23 -10.85 10.30
C VAL A 170 -5.40 -9.48 9.63
N PRO A 171 -5.19 -8.36 10.33
CA PRO A 171 -5.20 -7.03 9.70
C PRO A 171 -4.23 -6.99 8.53
N HIS A 172 -4.69 -6.48 7.37
CA HIS A 172 -3.96 -6.61 6.11
C HIS A 172 -2.56 -5.99 6.14
N GLY A 173 -2.42 -4.79 6.73
CA GLY A 173 -1.12 -4.16 6.89
C GLY A 173 -0.16 -4.94 7.79
N VAL A 174 -0.69 -5.70 8.77
CA VAL A 174 0.12 -6.59 9.62
C VAL A 174 0.58 -7.81 8.81
N ALA A 175 -0.33 -8.45 8.06
CA ALA A 175 0.02 -9.58 7.20
C ALA A 175 1.10 -9.19 6.18
N ASN A 176 0.95 -8.03 5.53
CA ASN A 176 1.94 -7.49 4.61
C ASN A 176 3.29 -7.26 5.29
N GLY A 177 3.30 -6.63 6.48
CA GLY A 177 4.54 -6.37 7.22
C GLY A 177 5.29 -7.63 7.64
N ILE A 178 4.58 -8.71 7.98
CA ILE A 178 5.19 -10.01 8.30
C ILE A 178 5.83 -10.65 7.06
N LEU A 179 5.17 -10.57 5.91
CA LEU A 179 5.63 -11.18 4.66
C LEU A 179 6.75 -10.38 4.00
N PHE A 180 6.80 -9.08 4.24
CA PHE A 180 7.69 -8.13 3.57
C PHE A 180 9.17 -8.58 3.55
N PRO A 181 9.84 -8.89 4.67
CA PRO A 181 11.26 -9.24 4.66
C PRO A 181 11.56 -10.51 3.86
N TYR A 182 10.65 -11.46 3.84
CA TYR A 182 10.82 -12.72 3.11
C TYR A 182 10.72 -12.53 1.60
N VAL A 183 9.78 -11.69 1.14
CA VAL A 183 9.61 -11.40 -0.28
C VAL A 183 10.73 -10.51 -0.80
N VAL A 184 11.16 -9.51 -0.02
CA VAL A 184 12.35 -8.70 -0.36
C VAL A 184 13.55 -9.60 -0.58
N LYS A 185 13.80 -10.54 0.35
CA LYS A 185 14.91 -11.50 0.22
C LYS A 185 14.77 -12.40 -1.01
N TYR A 186 13.54 -12.81 -1.34
CA TYR A 186 13.29 -13.63 -2.54
C TYR A 186 13.56 -12.86 -3.84
N ASN A 187 13.19 -11.59 -3.88
CA ASN A 187 13.34 -10.73 -5.05
C ASN A 187 14.72 -10.06 -5.16
N GLU A 188 15.55 -10.11 -4.09
CA GLU A 188 16.78 -9.33 -3.95
C GLU A 188 17.72 -9.51 -5.13
N GLU A 189 17.96 -10.75 -5.57
CA GLU A 189 18.88 -11.05 -6.67
C GLU A 189 18.40 -10.40 -7.99
N ALA A 190 17.10 -10.43 -8.27
CA ALA A 190 16.52 -9.91 -9.50
C ALA A 190 16.37 -8.38 -9.50
N ALA A 191 16.25 -7.75 -8.34
CA ALA A 191 15.94 -6.33 -8.19
C ALA A 191 16.93 -5.57 -7.28
N PHE A 192 18.17 -6.05 -7.15
CA PHE A 192 19.18 -5.56 -6.21
C PHE A 192 19.36 -4.04 -6.23
N GLU A 193 19.56 -3.43 -7.40
CA GLU A 193 19.78 -1.99 -7.50
C GLU A 193 18.54 -1.18 -7.09
N LYS A 194 17.34 -1.69 -7.39
CA LYS A 194 16.10 -1.07 -6.94
C LYS A 194 15.97 -1.13 -5.42
N TYR A 195 16.25 -2.27 -4.78
CA TYR A 195 16.22 -2.40 -3.32
C TYR A 195 17.28 -1.54 -2.62
N ARG A 196 18.49 -1.45 -3.19
CA ARG A 196 19.52 -0.54 -2.68
C ARG A 196 19.05 0.92 -2.73
N LYS A 197 18.40 1.32 -3.82
CA LYS A 197 17.82 2.67 -3.94
C LYS A 197 16.71 2.90 -2.91
N ILE A 198 15.77 1.95 -2.77
CA ILE A 198 14.71 2.01 -1.74
C ILE A 198 15.33 2.20 -0.36
N TYR A 199 16.31 1.38 0.00
CA TYR A 199 16.99 1.50 1.29
C TYR A 199 17.53 2.92 1.50
N ASN A 200 18.19 3.49 0.49
CA ASN A 200 18.75 4.83 0.55
C ASN A 200 17.69 5.93 0.61
N ASP A 201 16.49 5.70 0.11
CA ASP A 201 15.39 6.66 0.15
C ASP A 201 14.70 6.69 1.53
N ILE A 202 14.57 5.53 2.19
CA ILE A 202 13.89 5.42 3.50
C ILE A 202 14.82 5.47 4.71
N SER A 203 16.13 5.29 4.52
CA SER A 203 17.12 5.26 5.60
C SER A 203 17.73 6.65 5.86
N THR A 204 18.04 6.92 7.12
CA THR A 204 18.83 8.08 7.52
C THR A 204 20.31 7.93 7.16
N GLU A 205 20.78 6.69 6.96
CA GLU A 205 22.16 6.37 6.60
C GLU A 205 22.20 5.83 5.17
N LYS A 206 22.92 6.51 4.29
CA LYS A 206 23.13 6.03 2.92
C LYS A 206 24.20 4.93 2.90
N LYS A 207 23.97 3.89 2.10
CA LYS A 207 24.91 2.78 1.94
C LYS A 207 25.34 2.57 0.50
N SER A 208 26.61 2.23 0.30
CA SER A 208 27.09 1.69 -0.97
C SER A 208 26.45 0.31 -1.26
N ALA A 209 26.57 -0.18 -2.50
CA ALA A 209 26.06 -1.49 -2.87
C ALA A 209 26.67 -2.62 -1.99
N GLU A 210 27.98 -2.54 -1.70
CA GLU A 210 28.68 -3.53 -0.89
C GLU A 210 28.22 -3.52 0.57
N GLU A 211 28.09 -2.34 1.18
CA GLU A 211 27.59 -2.18 2.55
C GLU A 211 26.13 -2.61 2.69
N PHE A 212 25.31 -2.35 1.67
CA PHE A 212 23.92 -2.77 1.65
C PHE A 212 23.80 -4.29 1.61
N SER A 213 24.51 -4.96 0.68
CA SER A 213 24.52 -6.41 0.55
C SER A 213 25.02 -7.10 1.84
N LYS A 214 26.11 -6.60 2.44
CA LYS A 214 26.63 -7.12 3.70
C LYS A 214 25.63 -6.97 4.85
N GLY A 215 24.97 -5.80 4.94
CA GLY A 215 23.95 -5.55 5.98
C GLY A 215 22.75 -6.46 5.85
N MET A 216 22.27 -6.73 4.65
CA MET A 216 21.16 -7.67 4.40
C MET A 216 21.50 -9.10 4.79
N LEU A 217 22.69 -9.58 4.45
CA LEU A 217 23.18 -10.92 4.84
C LEU A 217 23.31 -11.08 6.36
N GLU A 218 23.82 -10.05 7.05
CA GLU A 218 23.93 -10.05 8.51
C GLU A 218 22.56 -10.03 9.20
N GLN A 219 21.59 -9.29 8.67
CA GLN A 219 20.24 -9.24 9.22
C GLN A 219 19.49 -10.56 9.00
N ALA A 220 19.59 -11.13 7.81
CA ALA A 220 19.04 -12.45 7.52
C ALA A 220 19.63 -13.55 8.43
N GLY A 221 20.95 -13.50 8.69
CA GLY A 221 21.61 -14.43 9.61
C GLY A 221 21.15 -14.30 11.07
N ARG A 222 20.83 -13.08 11.52
CA ARG A 222 20.29 -12.84 12.87
C ARG A 222 18.85 -13.31 13.06
N GLU A 223 18.04 -13.27 12.01
CA GLU A 223 16.65 -13.72 12.07
C GLU A 223 16.50 -15.23 11.95
N LEU A 224 17.39 -15.89 11.22
CA LEU A 224 17.42 -17.35 11.10
C LEU A 224 17.92 -18.07 12.38
N ASN A 225 18.55 -17.34 13.30
CA ASN A 225 19.09 -17.86 14.55
C ASN A 225 18.23 -17.53 15.79
N LYS A 226 17.02 -16.99 15.60
CA LYS A 226 15.99 -16.76 16.62
C LYS A 226 14.85 -17.74 16.49
#